data_92ce3b8b4cfd2d2b6ca2cdb898631dec
#
_entry.id   92ce3b8b4cfd2d2b6ca2cdb898631dec
#
_cell.length_a   1.000
_cell.length_b   1.000
_cell.length_c   1.000
_cell.angle_alpha   90.00
_cell.angle_beta   90.00
_cell.angle_gamma   90.00
#
_symmetry.space_group_name_H-M   'P 1'
#
loop_
_entity.id
_entity.type
_entity.pdbx_description
1 polymer ?
#
loop_
_entity_poly.entity_id
_entity_poly.type
_entity_poly.pdbx_seq_one_letter_code
_entity_poly.pdbx_strand_id
1 'polypeptide(L)'
;MLEVQIFTLYPDLFPGLLDVGIYKKAKEKQKWSLKIIDIRDYAFDDNRTVDDTPFGGGSGMLLKPDVVASALDKNINAKEKIIYLSPKGKRLDQQEVKSLSKLKRINILCGHFEGIDQRLLETRNIEEYSIGAVSYTHLRAHETLP
;
A
#
# COMPACT_ATOMS: atom_id res chain seq x y z
N MET A 1 13.30 -1.30 -16.32
CA MET A 1 13.05 -0.39 -15.20
C MET A 1 11.79 -0.81 -14.44
N LEU A 2 11.87 -0.86 -13.13
CA LEU A 2 10.71 -1.18 -12.29
C LEU A 2 9.92 0.10 -11.99
N GLU A 3 8.64 0.09 -12.27
CA GLU A 3 7.74 1.18 -11.89
C GLU A 3 6.99 0.81 -10.62
N VAL A 4 7.06 1.67 -9.61
CA VAL A 4 6.34 1.48 -8.35
C VAL A 4 5.22 2.51 -8.29
N GLN A 5 3.99 2.04 -8.20
CA GLN A 5 2.81 2.87 -8.09
C GLN A 5 2.20 2.73 -6.71
N ILE A 6 2.08 3.84 -6.00
CA ILE A 6 1.60 3.84 -4.61
C ILE A 6 0.26 4.55 -4.52
N PHE A 7 -0.71 3.86 -3.93
CA PHE A 7 -2.04 4.39 -3.65
C PHE A 7 -2.12 4.75 -2.17
N THR A 8 -2.30 6.03 -1.87
CA THR A 8 -2.20 6.52 -0.49
C THR A 8 -3.18 7.67 -0.24
N LEU A 9 -3.54 7.88 1.03
CA LEU A 9 -4.28 9.06 1.47
C LEU A 9 -3.34 10.24 1.75
N TYR A 10 -2.04 9.99 1.82
CA TYR A 10 -1.05 11.01 2.20
C TYR A 10 0.07 11.07 1.16
N PRO A 11 -0.24 11.60 -0.04
CA PRO A 11 0.75 11.66 -1.12
C PRO A 11 1.99 12.49 -0.76
N ASP A 12 1.86 13.45 0.16
CA ASP A 12 2.94 14.32 0.56
C ASP A 12 4.04 13.61 1.37
N LEU A 13 3.77 12.39 1.85
CA LEU A 13 4.79 11.58 2.53
C LEU A 13 5.83 11.02 1.55
N PHE A 14 5.53 11.07 0.26
CA PHE A 14 6.39 10.49 -0.77
C PHE A 14 7.00 11.59 -1.64
N PRO A 15 8.22 11.39 -2.14
CA PRO A 15 9.06 10.20 -2.01
C PRO A 15 9.75 10.04 -0.66
N GLY A 16 9.82 11.10 0.19
CA GLY A 16 10.42 11.01 1.51
C GLY A 16 11.83 10.43 1.47
N LEU A 17 12.09 9.41 2.28
CA LEU A 17 13.40 8.76 2.35
C LEU A 17 13.80 8.04 1.05
N LEU A 18 12.86 7.82 0.15
CA LEU A 18 13.16 7.19 -1.14
C LEU A 18 13.87 8.14 -2.11
N ASP A 19 14.00 9.41 -1.75
CA ASP A 19 14.69 10.41 -2.59
C ASP A 19 16.07 10.78 -2.06
N VAL A 20 16.68 9.88 -1.28
CA VAL A 20 18.02 10.10 -0.73
C VAL A 20 18.88 8.85 -0.92
N GLY A 21 20.20 9.04 -0.90
CA GLY A 21 21.17 7.98 -0.91
C GLY A 21 21.08 7.06 -2.12
N ILE A 22 21.18 5.77 -1.87
CA ILE A 22 21.16 4.74 -2.91
C ILE A 22 19.84 4.72 -3.69
N TYR A 23 18.74 5.02 -3.04
CA TYR A 23 17.42 5.04 -3.68
C TYR A 23 17.32 6.14 -4.73
N LYS A 24 17.80 7.32 -4.37
CA LYS A 24 17.85 8.46 -5.31
C LYS A 24 18.75 8.17 -6.49
N LYS A 25 19.94 7.63 -6.23
CA LYS A 25 20.89 7.28 -7.28
C LYS A 25 20.33 6.26 -8.26
N ALA A 26 19.66 5.23 -7.75
CA ALA A 26 19.02 4.21 -8.58
C ALA A 26 17.92 4.81 -9.46
N LYS A 27 17.13 5.74 -8.91
CA LYS A 27 16.07 6.41 -9.65
C LYS A 27 16.64 7.29 -10.77
N GLU A 28 17.71 8.02 -10.49
CA GLU A 28 18.41 8.85 -11.47
C GLU A 28 18.99 8.00 -12.62
N LYS A 29 19.43 6.78 -12.31
CA LYS A 29 19.93 5.84 -13.30
C LYS A 29 18.82 5.05 -14.00
N GLN A 30 17.57 5.42 -13.75
CA GLN A 30 16.38 4.78 -14.34
C GLN A 30 16.25 3.29 -14.03
N LYS A 31 16.72 2.88 -12.84
CA LYS A 31 16.51 1.51 -12.37
C LYS A 31 15.10 1.30 -11.84
N TRP A 32 14.49 2.36 -11.31
CA TRP A 32 13.12 2.33 -10.85
C TRP A 32 12.50 3.72 -10.96
N SER A 33 11.18 3.77 -10.95
CA SER A 33 10.43 5.02 -10.94
C SER A 33 9.29 4.93 -9.94
N LEU A 34 8.81 6.09 -9.50
CA LEU A 34 7.76 6.19 -8.50
C LEU A 34 6.60 7.03 -9.02
N LYS A 35 5.39 6.51 -8.90
CA LYS A 35 4.17 7.23 -9.22
C LYS A 35 3.24 7.18 -8.01
N ILE A 36 2.73 8.32 -7.58
CA ILE A 36 1.88 8.43 -6.40
C ILE A 36 0.46 8.73 -6.86
N ILE A 37 -0.49 7.95 -6.37
CA ILE A 37 -1.91 8.13 -6.61
C ILE A 37 -2.58 8.53 -5.30
N ASP A 38 -3.21 9.69 -5.27
CA ASP A 38 -3.99 10.14 -4.13
C ASP A 38 -5.38 9.50 -4.19
N ILE A 39 -5.69 8.63 -3.24
CA ILE A 39 -6.97 7.94 -3.19
C ILE A 39 -8.13 8.94 -3.08
N ARG A 40 -7.91 10.09 -2.45
CA ARG A 40 -8.94 11.11 -2.29
C ARG A 40 -9.44 11.68 -3.61
N ASP A 41 -8.61 11.62 -4.64
CA ASP A 41 -9.01 12.10 -5.98
C ASP A 41 -10.12 11.24 -6.61
N TYR A 42 -10.39 10.07 -6.04
CA TYR A 42 -11.39 9.12 -6.55
C TYR A 42 -12.64 9.07 -5.66
N ALA A 43 -12.74 9.96 -4.67
CA ALA A 43 -13.94 10.09 -3.85
C ALA A 43 -15.12 10.56 -4.71
N PHE A 44 -16.33 10.15 -4.30
CA PHE A 44 -17.54 10.42 -5.08
C PHE A 44 -18.27 11.69 -4.64
N ASP A 45 -17.80 12.36 -3.58
CA ASP A 45 -18.41 13.57 -3.06
C ASP A 45 -17.43 14.75 -3.08
N ASP A 46 -17.97 15.96 -2.94
CA ASP A 46 -17.16 17.17 -2.92
C ASP A 46 -16.27 17.29 -1.69
N ASN A 47 -16.66 16.63 -0.60
CA ASN A 47 -15.86 16.59 0.63
C ASN A 47 -14.71 15.59 0.57
N ARG A 48 -14.58 14.85 -0.53
CA ARG A 48 -13.53 13.86 -0.73
C ARG A 48 -13.49 12.82 0.39
N THR A 49 -14.66 12.30 0.74
CA THR A 49 -14.82 11.31 1.81
C THR A 49 -14.23 9.97 1.38
N VAL A 50 -13.33 9.42 2.19
CA VAL A 50 -12.61 8.18 1.87
C VAL A 50 -12.75 7.11 2.96
N ASP A 51 -13.37 7.42 4.07
CA ASP A 51 -13.51 6.52 5.21
C ASP A 51 -14.97 6.25 5.53
N ASP A 52 -15.24 5.11 6.13
CA ASP A 52 -16.57 4.66 6.49
C ASP A 52 -16.52 3.81 7.74
N THR A 53 -17.69 3.61 8.38
CA THR A 53 -17.78 2.74 9.54
C THR A 53 -17.67 1.28 9.12
N PRO A 54 -17.09 0.41 9.98
CA PRO A 54 -17.03 -1.02 9.68
C PRO A 54 -18.41 -1.63 9.50
N PHE A 55 -18.50 -2.63 8.62
CA PHE A 55 -19.72 -3.37 8.39
C PHE A 55 -20.17 -4.04 9.69
N GLY A 56 -21.45 -3.89 10.03
CA GLY A 56 -22.00 -4.44 11.26
C GLY A 56 -21.79 -3.58 12.50
N GLY A 57 -21.25 -2.38 12.34
CA GLY A 57 -20.93 -1.48 13.43
C GLY A 57 -19.59 -1.81 14.06
N GLY A 58 -19.29 -1.27 15.16
CA GLY A 58 -18.01 -1.42 15.82
C GLY A 58 -17.22 -0.13 15.82
N SER A 59 -16.13 -0.10 16.58
CA SER A 59 -15.24 1.04 16.66
C SER A 59 -14.24 1.03 15.50
N GLY A 60 -13.78 2.19 15.12
CA GLY A 60 -12.77 2.36 14.06
C GLY A 60 -13.39 2.71 12.72
N MET A 61 -12.54 3.05 11.79
CA MET A 61 -12.92 3.48 10.45
C MET A 61 -12.16 2.67 9.41
N LEU A 62 -12.83 2.33 8.32
CA LEU A 62 -12.22 1.63 7.19
C LEU A 62 -12.18 2.57 5.99
N LEU A 63 -11.25 2.32 5.07
CA LEU A 63 -11.28 2.97 3.77
C LEU A 63 -12.55 2.52 3.03
N LYS A 64 -13.22 3.47 2.37
CA LYS A 64 -14.40 3.15 1.57
C LYS A 64 -13.99 2.25 0.40
N PRO A 65 -14.53 1.03 0.32
CA PRO A 65 -14.09 0.08 -0.72
C PRO A 65 -14.38 0.55 -2.13
N ASP A 66 -15.48 1.26 -2.36
CA ASP A 66 -15.84 1.78 -3.67
C ASP A 66 -14.87 2.87 -4.15
N VAL A 67 -14.39 3.71 -3.24
CA VAL A 67 -13.40 4.74 -3.57
C VAL A 67 -12.07 4.09 -3.90
N VAL A 68 -11.62 3.13 -3.09
CA VAL A 68 -10.37 2.42 -3.33
C VAL A 68 -10.46 1.63 -4.64
N ALA A 69 -11.56 0.93 -4.87
CA ALA A 69 -11.78 0.19 -6.10
C ALA A 69 -11.68 1.10 -7.32
N SER A 70 -12.29 2.29 -7.25
CA SER A 70 -12.22 3.26 -8.34
C SER A 70 -10.79 3.69 -8.63
N ALA A 71 -10.02 3.98 -7.57
CA ALA A 71 -8.62 4.38 -7.72
C ALA A 71 -7.79 3.26 -8.37
N LEU A 72 -7.99 2.03 -7.92
CA LEU A 72 -7.27 0.88 -8.46
C LEU A 72 -7.66 0.61 -9.93
N ASP A 73 -8.95 0.52 -10.20
CA ASP A 73 -9.45 0.13 -11.52
C ASP A 73 -9.07 1.13 -12.61
N LYS A 74 -8.95 2.40 -12.27
CA LYS A 74 -8.60 3.45 -13.25
C LYS A 74 -7.10 3.54 -13.51
N ASN A 75 -6.28 2.90 -12.70
CA ASN A 75 -4.82 3.03 -12.80
C ASN A 75 -4.10 1.71 -13.01
N ILE A 76 -4.78 0.58 -12.91
CA ILE A 76 -4.17 -0.74 -12.92
C ILE A 76 -4.91 -1.64 -13.90
N ASN A 77 -4.15 -2.41 -14.69
CA ASN A 77 -4.70 -3.45 -15.54
C ASN A 77 -5.02 -4.69 -14.70
N ALA A 78 -5.98 -5.48 -15.15
CA ALA A 78 -6.49 -6.64 -14.40
C ALA A 78 -5.40 -7.68 -14.07
N LYS A 79 -4.33 -7.73 -14.87
CA LYS A 79 -3.26 -8.72 -14.69
C LYS A 79 -2.15 -8.27 -13.75
N GLU A 80 -2.14 -6.99 -13.35
CA GLU A 80 -1.09 -6.47 -12.50
C GLU A 80 -1.32 -6.86 -11.05
N LYS A 81 -0.21 -7.09 -10.37
CA LYS A 81 -0.23 -7.43 -8.94
C LYS A 81 -0.42 -6.18 -8.10
N ILE A 82 -1.29 -6.29 -7.10
CA ILE A 82 -1.52 -5.25 -6.10
C ILE A 82 -1.08 -5.81 -4.76
N ILE A 83 -0.27 -5.06 -4.03
CA ILE A 83 0.28 -5.47 -2.74
C ILE A 83 -0.34 -4.62 -1.64
N TYR A 84 -0.82 -5.28 -0.59
CA TYR A 84 -1.29 -4.63 0.62
C TYR A 84 -0.51 -5.20 1.81
N LEU A 85 0.10 -4.32 2.59
CA LEU A 85 0.91 -4.74 3.74
C LEU A 85 0.04 -4.79 4.99
N SER A 86 0.02 -5.94 5.63
CA SER A 86 -0.74 -6.14 6.86
C SER A 86 -0.08 -7.22 7.72
N PRO A 87 -0.30 -7.20 9.05
CA PRO A 87 0.26 -8.25 9.92
C PRO A 87 -0.29 -9.64 9.63
N LYS A 88 -1.46 -9.72 8.96
CA LYS A 88 -2.12 -10.99 8.63
C LYS A 88 -1.60 -11.59 7.33
N GLY A 89 -0.79 -10.84 6.59
CA GLY A 89 -0.35 -11.27 5.29
C GLY A 89 0.73 -12.34 5.34
N LYS A 90 0.96 -12.95 4.16
CA LYS A 90 2.07 -13.86 3.95
C LYS A 90 3.38 -13.11 4.16
N ARG A 91 4.34 -13.75 4.81
CA ARG A 91 5.63 -13.11 5.08
C ARG A 91 6.34 -12.76 3.77
N LEU A 92 6.81 -11.53 3.67
CA LEU A 92 7.59 -11.06 2.54
C LEU A 92 9.05 -11.47 2.77
N ASP A 93 9.45 -12.58 2.16
CA ASP A 93 10.82 -13.07 2.26
C ASP A 93 11.66 -12.59 1.07
N GLN A 94 12.95 -12.93 1.10
CA GLN A 94 13.88 -12.50 0.06
C GLN A 94 13.52 -13.06 -1.32
N GLN A 95 12.99 -14.27 -1.36
CA GLN A 95 12.58 -14.90 -2.62
C GLN A 95 11.41 -14.15 -3.26
N GLU A 96 10.42 -13.76 -2.44
CA GLU A 96 9.29 -12.96 -2.91
C GLU A 96 9.75 -11.59 -3.40
N VAL A 97 10.67 -10.95 -2.67
CA VAL A 97 11.22 -9.66 -3.09
C VAL A 97 11.91 -9.78 -4.44
N LYS A 98 12.68 -10.84 -4.65
CA LYS A 98 13.34 -11.09 -5.93
C LYS A 98 12.33 -11.27 -7.07
N SER A 99 11.24 -12.00 -6.80
CA SER A 99 10.19 -12.19 -7.79
C SER A 99 9.51 -10.88 -8.15
N LEU A 100 9.21 -10.06 -7.14
CA LEU A 100 8.58 -8.76 -7.34
C LEU A 100 9.48 -7.81 -8.13
N SER A 101 10.79 -7.86 -7.90
CA SER A 101 11.74 -6.98 -8.57
C SER A 101 11.83 -7.24 -10.07
N LYS A 102 11.38 -8.39 -10.55
CA LYS A 102 11.38 -8.73 -11.98
C LYS A 102 10.14 -8.26 -12.72
N LEU A 103 9.14 -7.77 -12.00
CA LEU A 103 7.93 -7.23 -12.63
C LEU A 103 8.20 -5.87 -13.24
N LYS A 104 7.41 -5.51 -14.24
CA LYS A 104 7.49 -4.18 -14.84
C LYS A 104 6.92 -3.11 -13.93
N ARG A 105 5.86 -3.44 -13.20
CA ARG A 105 5.19 -2.53 -12.28
C ARG A 105 4.73 -3.27 -11.04
N ILE A 106 4.88 -2.60 -9.90
CA ILE A 106 4.33 -3.03 -8.62
C ILE A 106 3.35 -1.95 -8.16
N ASN A 107 2.18 -2.38 -7.72
CA ASN A 107 1.16 -1.49 -7.19
C ASN A 107 1.04 -1.74 -5.70
N ILE A 108 1.22 -0.71 -4.88
CA ILE A 108 1.18 -0.82 -3.43
C ILE A 108 0.01 0.00 -2.91
N LEU A 109 -0.89 -0.65 -2.19
CA LEU A 109 -2.01 0.00 -1.53
C LEU A 109 -1.62 0.23 -0.08
N CYS A 110 -1.56 1.50 0.32
CA CYS A 110 -1.28 1.87 1.70
C CYS A 110 -2.60 1.97 2.46
N GLY A 111 -2.77 1.09 3.45
CA GLY A 111 -3.93 1.10 4.31
C GLY A 111 -3.76 2.09 5.45
N HIS A 112 -4.87 2.69 5.84
CA HIS A 112 -4.95 3.59 6.98
C HIS A 112 -6.17 3.24 7.82
N PHE A 113 -6.32 3.86 8.97
CA PHE A 113 -7.38 3.58 9.92
C PHE A 113 -7.33 2.11 10.37
N GLU A 114 -8.46 1.43 10.40
CA GLU A 114 -8.55 0.02 10.80
C GLU A 114 -8.24 -0.94 9.64
N GLY A 115 -7.94 -0.42 8.46
CA GLY A 115 -7.60 -1.22 7.30
C GLY A 115 -8.57 -1.02 6.14
N ILE A 116 -8.71 -2.05 5.32
CA ILE A 116 -9.61 -2.05 4.17
C ILE A 116 -10.60 -3.19 4.27
N ASP A 117 -11.73 -3.06 3.55
CA ASP A 117 -12.78 -4.07 3.54
C ASP A 117 -12.26 -5.36 2.90
N GLN A 118 -12.51 -6.50 3.57
CA GLN A 118 -12.05 -7.81 3.10
C GLN A 118 -12.61 -8.15 1.72
N ARG A 119 -13.81 -7.67 1.40
CA ARG A 119 -14.41 -7.91 0.08
C ARG A 119 -13.60 -7.29 -1.03
N LEU A 120 -12.94 -6.17 -0.79
CA LEU A 120 -12.05 -5.54 -1.77
C LEU A 120 -10.84 -6.43 -2.06
N LEU A 121 -10.26 -7.01 -1.01
CA LEU A 121 -9.12 -7.92 -1.16
C LEU A 121 -9.50 -9.15 -2.00
N GLU A 122 -10.72 -9.66 -1.82
CA GLU A 122 -11.18 -10.86 -2.50
C GLU A 122 -11.58 -10.62 -3.96
N THR A 123 -12.09 -9.43 -4.27
CA THR A 123 -12.59 -9.13 -5.61
C THR A 123 -11.53 -8.55 -6.55
N ARG A 124 -10.38 -8.17 -6.02
CA ARG A 124 -9.25 -7.67 -6.80
C ARG A 124 -8.06 -8.60 -6.60
N ASN A 125 -7.09 -8.50 -7.47
CA ASN A 125 -5.86 -9.31 -7.37
C ASN A 125 -4.91 -8.68 -6.33
N ILE A 126 -5.36 -8.62 -5.09
CA ILE A 126 -4.62 -8.02 -3.98
C ILE A 126 -4.01 -9.12 -3.14
N GLU A 127 -2.70 -9.10 -3.02
CA GLU A 127 -1.97 -10.02 -2.15
C GLU A 127 -1.56 -9.29 -0.88
N GLU A 128 -1.86 -9.88 0.26
CA GLU A 128 -1.42 -9.36 1.54
C GLU A 128 -0.05 -9.93 1.88
N TYR A 129 0.86 -9.05 2.26
CA TYR A 129 2.18 -9.43 2.74
C TYR A 129 2.42 -8.82 4.11
N SER A 130 3.19 -9.53 4.93
CA SER A 130 3.67 -9.03 6.21
C SER A 130 5.18 -8.82 6.13
N ILE A 131 5.63 -7.60 6.45
CA ILE A 131 7.06 -7.29 6.46
C ILE A 131 7.68 -7.45 7.84
N GLY A 132 6.91 -7.89 8.82
CA GLY A 132 7.51 -8.16 10.10
C GLY A 132 6.65 -7.94 11.31
N ALA A 133 5.52 -8.68 11.44
CA ALA A 133 4.74 -8.65 12.66
C ALA A 133 5.60 -9.01 13.88
N VAL A 134 6.50 -9.98 13.72
CA VAL A 134 7.44 -10.38 14.77
C VAL A 134 8.46 -9.28 15.02
N SER A 135 9.00 -8.68 13.95
CA SER A 135 9.95 -7.56 14.07
C SER A 135 9.32 -6.36 14.75
N TYR A 136 8.06 -6.08 14.44
CA TYR A 136 7.32 -5.00 15.10
C TYR A 136 7.19 -5.25 16.59
N THR A 137 6.89 -6.48 16.98
CA THR A 137 6.81 -6.88 18.38
C THR A 137 8.16 -6.69 19.08
N HIS A 138 9.24 -7.06 18.44
CA HIS A 138 10.59 -6.85 18.96
C HIS A 138 10.92 -5.38 19.13
N LEU A 139 10.57 -4.55 18.16
CA LEU A 139 10.80 -3.11 18.25
C LEU A 139 10.06 -2.50 19.44
N ARG A 140 8.82 -2.92 19.66
CA ARG A 140 8.06 -2.44 20.82
C ARG A 140 8.69 -2.87 22.14
N ALA A 141 9.21 -4.09 22.20
CA ALA A 141 9.90 -4.58 23.38
C ALA A 141 11.16 -3.74 23.64
N HIS A 142 11.91 -3.40 22.60
CA HIS A 142 13.09 -2.55 22.73
C HIS A 142 12.75 -1.13 23.17
N GLU A 143 11.64 -0.60 22.70
CA GLU A 143 11.18 0.73 23.10
C GLU A 143 10.87 0.84 24.59
N THR A 144 10.52 -0.26 25.23
CA THR A 144 10.19 -0.29 26.65
C THR A 144 11.41 -0.51 27.54
N LEU A 145 12.56 -0.82 26.95
CA LEU A 145 13.80 -1.00 27.71
C LEU A 145 14.45 0.36 27.96
N PRO A 146 14.98 0.55 29.18
CA PRO A 146 15.69 1.78 29.52
C PRO A 146 17.00 1.92 28.74
#